data_e0a75aad5eed24e50490d6c9e1ca9b41
#
_entry.id   e0a75aad5eed24e50490d6c9e1ca9b41
#
_cell.length_a   1.000
_cell.length_b   1.000
_cell.length_c   1.000
_cell.angle_alpha   90.00
_cell.angle_beta   90.00
_cell.angle_gamma   90.00
#
_symmetry.space_group_name_H-M   'P 1'
#
loop_
_entity.id
_entity.type
_entity.pdbx_description
1 polymer ?
#
loop_
_entity_poly.entity_id
_entity_poly.type
_entity_poly.pdbx_seq_one_letter_code
_entity_poly.pdbx_strand_id
1 'polypeptide(L)'
;MNDLCTDIGFMSVNKFGEQLCGDHVEVIDQSDDSHVVVLADGLGSGVKASILSTLTSTIISTMVANGMSLESCVDTIAATLPICEVRKVAYSTFTIVRTIDNREAEIIQYDNPKLILLRDGKSFDYPQTETKIDGKTIYKTKIDLHENDFLVFTSDGAIWAGVGTTMNFGWQREEIVEFLEKMVRPDFTAKTVSSLLLDECCRLYGGKPGDDTTVCTVKIRRRKSVNLLFGPPRDPKDVNKMMTLFFAKEGKHIVSGGTTSTLAGEFLGKPVETQLDYLDPDIPPIAKIEGVDLETEGVITMSRVLEYA
;
A
#
# COMPACT_ATOMS: atom_id res chain seq x y z
N MET A 1 10.41 -12.78 16.88
CA MET A 1 9.35 -12.38 15.95
C MET A 1 9.58 -10.92 15.63
N ASN A 2 9.44 -10.50 14.40
CA ASN A 2 9.64 -9.09 14.02
C ASN A 2 8.35 -8.33 14.34
N ASP A 3 8.44 -7.23 15.11
CA ASP A 3 7.27 -6.40 15.48
C ASP A 3 6.87 -5.43 14.36
N LEU A 4 7.59 -5.42 13.25
CA LEU A 4 7.29 -4.59 12.10
C LEU A 4 6.35 -5.31 11.11
N CYS A 5 5.57 -4.54 10.39
CA CYS A 5 4.80 -4.99 9.23
C CYS A 5 4.78 -3.91 8.15
N THR A 6 4.59 -4.37 6.93
CA THR A 6 4.46 -3.53 5.76
C THR A 6 2.98 -3.16 5.55
N ASP A 7 2.74 -1.89 5.23
CA ASP A 7 1.45 -1.33 4.80
C ASP A 7 1.66 -0.78 3.39
N ILE A 8 0.88 -1.25 2.41
CA ILE A 8 1.03 -0.90 1.01
C ILE A 8 -0.23 -0.19 0.54
N GLY A 9 -0.07 0.92 -0.15
CA GLY A 9 -1.18 1.66 -0.73
C GLY A 9 -0.77 2.35 -2.02
N PHE A 10 -1.66 2.37 -2.99
CA PHE A 10 -1.45 3.07 -4.24
C PHE A 10 -2.73 3.71 -4.76
N MET A 11 -2.57 4.72 -5.57
CA MET A 11 -3.65 5.44 -6.24
C MET A 11 -3.19 5.83 -7.63
N SER A 12 -4.12 5.80 -8.60
CA SER A 12 -3.85 6.15 -9.98
C SER A 12 -4.93 7.07 -10.53
N VAL A 13 -4.54 7.92 -11.47
CA VAL A 13 -5.46 8.71 -12.29
C VAL A 13 -5.07 8.58 -13.75
N ASN A 14 -6.08 8.44 -14.61
CA ASN A 14 -5.87 8.33 -16.04
C ASN A 14 -5.56 9.69 -16.64
N LYS A 15 -4.79 9.70 -17.72
CA LYS A 15 -4.66 10.84 -18.61
C LYS A 15 -6.04 11.35 -19.04
N PHE A 16 -6.20 12.67 -19.07
CA PHE A 16 -7.48 13.26 -19.41
C PHE A 16 -7.96 12.83 -20.81
N GLY A 17 -9.16 12.26 -20.84
CA GLY A 17 -9.78 11.75 -22.06
C GLY A 17 -9.55 10.25 -22.29
N GLU A 18 -8.68 9.59 -21.54
CA GLU A 18 -8.48 8.13 -21.61
C GLU A 18 -9.39 7.41 -20.63
N GLN A 19 -9.81 6.20 -21.01
CA GLN A 19 -10.68 5.34 -20.17
C GLN A 19 -9.89 4.38 -19.29
N LEU A 20 -8.66 4.07 -19.67
CA LEU A 20 -7.77 3.14 -18.94
C LEU A 20 -6.48 3.85 -18.59
N CYS A 21 -5.96 3.55 -17.41
CA CYS A 21 -4.65 3.98 -16.97
C CYS A 21 -3.57 3.22 -17.74
N GLY A 22 -2.57 3.94 -18.22
CA GLY A 22 -1.37 3.35 -18.82
C GLY A 22 -0.44 2.73 -17.80
N ASP A 23 -0.59 3.09 -16.53
CA ASP A 23 0.17 2.53 -15.41
C ASP A 23 -0.52 1.31 -14.82
N HIS A 24 0.26 0.42 -14.23
CA HIS A 24 -0.26 -0.73 -13.48
C HIS A 24 0.59 -1.02 -12.24
N VAL A 25 -0.10 -1.30 -11.12
CA VAL A 25 0.54 -1.73 -9.87
C VAL A 25 0.14 -3.17 -9.58
N GLU A 26 1.13 -4.02 -9.36
CA GLU A 26 0.96 -5.39 -8.91
C GLU A 26 1.58 -5.58 -7.54
N VAL A 27 0.86 -6.21 -6.63
CA VAL A 27 1.31 -6.50 -5.26
C VAL A 27 1.26 -7.99 -5.02
N ILE A 28 2.37 -8.56 -4.54
CA ILE A 28 2.51 -10.00 -4.27
C ILE A 28 2.97 -10.21 -2.84
N ASP A 29 2.24 -11.01 -2.12
CA ASP A 29 2.63 -11.49 -0.81
C ASP A 29 3.48 -12.76 -0.98
N GLN A 30 4.78 -12.68 -0.65
CA GLN A 30 5.67 -13.85 -0.64
C GLN A 30 5.58 -14.61 0.69
N SER A 31 5.31 -13.88 1.77
CA SER A 31 5.05 -14.37 3.12
C SER A 31 4.34 -13.28 3.93
N ASP A 32 3.98 -13.56 5.18
CA ASP A 32 3.38 -12.57 6.09
C ASP A 32 4.29 -11.34 6.34
N ASP A 33 5.59 -11.47 6.09
CA ASP A 33 6.60 -10.45 6.39
C ASP A 33 7.40 -10.01 5.15
N SER A 34 7.07 -10.50 3.96
CA SER A 34 7.80 -10.21 2.72
C SER A 34 6.84 -9.98 1.55
N HIS A 35 6.98 -8.84 0.91
CA HIS A 35 6.09 -8.40 -0.17
C HIS A 35 6.89 -7.90 -1.36
N VAL A 36 6.31 -7.99 -2.55
CA VAL A 36 6.84 -7.38 -3.76
C VAL A 36 5.81 -6.47 -4.36
N VAL A 37 6.18 -5.23 -4.62
CA VAL A 37 5.35 -4.24 -5.28
C VAL A 37 6.01 -3.85 -6.58
N VAL A 38 5.26 -3.93 -7.67
CA VAL A 38 5.72 -3.55 -9.01
C VAL A 38 4.83 -2.44 -9.53
N LEU A 39 5.39 -1.26 -9.76
CA LEU A 39 4.77 -0.20 -10.54
C LEU A 39 5.37 -0.25 -11.94
N ALA A 40 4.56 -0.48 -12.94
CA ALA A 40 4.92 -0.42 -14.35
C ALA A 40 4.14 0.69 -15.04
N ASP A 41 4.83 1.45 -15.90
CA ASP A 41 4.26 2.50 -16.72
C ASP A 41 4.46 2.13 -18.19
N GLY A 42 3.38 2.07 -18.95
CA GLY A 42 3.36 1.65 -20.35
C GLY A 42 3.53 2.84 -21.29
N LEU A 43 4.40 2.71 -22.26
CA LEU A 43 4.68 3.79 -23.22
C LEU A 43 3.42 4.26 -23.96
N GLY A 44 3.07 5.52 -23.76
CA GLY A 44 1.93 6.19 -24.39
C GLY A 44 0.78 6.39 -23.41
N SER A 45 -0.44 6.14 -23.84
CA SER A 45 -1.63 6.24 -22.97
C SER A 45 -2.75 5.30 -23.46
N GLY A 46 -3.76 5.10 -22.63
CA GLY A 46 -4.93 4.31 -22.94
C GLY A 46 -4.65 2.81 -23.08
N VAL A 47 -5.45 2.10 -23.88
CA VAL A 47 -5.48 0.63 -23.97
C VAL A 47 -4.10 0.01 -24.23
N LYS A 48 -3.31 0.59 -25.14
CA LYS A 48 -2.01 0.02 -25.51
C LYS A 48 -1.01 0.13 -24.34
N ALA A 49 -0.95 1.27 -23.70
CA ALA A 49 -0.08 1.49 -22.54
C ALA A 49 -0.50 0.57 -21.38
N SER A 50 -1.81 0.48 -21.10
CA SER A 50 -2.36 -0.41 -20.08
C SER A 50 -2.01 -1.89 -20.30
N ILE A 51 -2.05 -2.38 -21.55
CA ILE A 51 -1.63 -3.76 -21.87
C ILE A 51 -0.13 -3.95 -21.57
N LEU A 52 0.70 -2.98 -21.96
CA LEU A 52 2.15 -3.08 -21.78
C LEU A 52 2.56 -3.06 -20.31
N SER A 53 1.99 -2.15 -19.52
CA SER A 53 2.27 -2.05 -18.08
C SER A 53 1.76 -3.29 -17.33
N THR A 54 0.53 -3.74 -17.63
CA THR A 54 -0.02 -4.97 -17.05
C THR A 54 0.84 -6.19 -17.38
N LEU A 55 1.23 -6.33 -18.64
CA LEU A 55 2.09 -7.45 -19.06
C LEU A 55 3.45 -7.41 -18.33
N THR A 56 4.08 -6.23 -18.25
CA THR A 56 5.37 -6.05 -17.56
C THR A 56 5.28 -6.41 -16.09
N SER A 57 4.30 -5.85 -15.36
CA SER A 57 4.12 -6.13 -13.94
C SER A 57 3.77 -7.60 -13.68
N THR A 58 2.91 -8.20 -14.49
CA THR A 58 2.51 -9.61 -14.36
C THR A 58 3.67 -10.57 -14.63
N ILE A 59 4.51 -10.29 -15.63
CA ILE A 59 5.71 -11.12 -15.89
C ILE A 59 6.66 -11.05 -14.69
N ILE A 60 6.98 -9.85 -14.20
CA ILE A 60 7.85 -9.65 -13.03
C ILE A 60 7.27 -10.42 -11.85
N SER A 61 6.00 -10.20 -11.54
CA SER A 61 5.32 -10.79 -10.39
C SER A 61 5.32 -12.33 -10.45
N THR A 62 5.00 -12.89 -11.60
CA THR A 62 4.99 -14.34 -11.81
C THR A 62 6.37 -14.95 -11.65
N MET A 63 7.41 -14.32 -12.19
CA MET A 63 8.79 -14.81 -12.06
C MET A 63 9.25 -14.78 -10.60
N VAL A 64 8.98 -13.69 -9.88
CA VAL A 64 9.32 -13.55 -8.46
C VAL A 64 8.54 -14.55 -7.60
N ALA A 65 7.24 -14.74 -7.86
CA ALA A 65 6.43 -15.74 -7.18
C ALA A 65 6.94 -17.18 -7.35
N ASN A 66 7.57 -17.47 -8.49
CA ASN A 66 8.22 -18.76 -8.76
C ASN A 66 9.68 -18.84 -8.23
N GLY A 67 10.09 -17.92 -7.36
CA GLY A 67 11.38 -17.97 -6.68
C GLY A 67 12.57 -17.49 -7.52
N MET A 68 12.34 -16.84 -8.66
CA MET A 68 13.42 -16.22 -9.42
C MET A 68 13.99 -15.02 -8.68
N SER A 69 15.30 -14.79 -8.82
CA SER A 69 15.91 -13.58 -8.28
C SER A 69 15.43 -12.33 -9.03
N LEU A 70 15.39 -11.19 -8.35
CA LEU A 70 15.01 -9.94 -9.00
C LEU A 70 15.94 -9.58 -10.17
N GLU A 71 17.23 -9.91 -10.07
CA GLU A 71 18.19 -9.73 -11.17
C GLU A 71 17.77 -10.53 -12.40
N SER A 72 17.47 -11.83 -12.25
CA SER A 72 17.04 -12.68 -13.36
C SER A 72 15.73 -12.20 -13.99
N CYS A 73 14.80 -11.68 -13.17
CA CYS A 73 13.56 -11.08 -13.67
C CYS A 73 13.85 -9.86 -14.54
N VAL A 74 14.71 -8.96 -14.05
CA VAL A 74 15.08 -7.72 -14.76
C VAL A 74 15.85 -8.05 -16.04
N ASP A 75 16.78 -9.00 -16.03
CA ASP A 75 17.51 -9.43 -17.22
C ASP A 75 16.53 -9.96 -18.28
N THR A 76 15.58 -10.81 -17.87
CA THR A 76 14.56 -11.35 -18.78
C THR A 76 13.68 -10.25 -19.36
N ILE A 77 13.20 -9.34 -18.53
CA ILE A 77 12.37 -8.21 -18.97
C ILE A 77 13.15 -7.28 -19.89
N ALA A 78 14.39 -6.93 -19.52
CA ALA A 78 15.23 -6.07 -20.34
C ALA A 78 15.49 -6.68 -21.72
N ALA A 79 15.62 -8.00 -21.81
CA ALA A 79 15.82 -8.72 -23.07
C ALA A 79 14.52 -8.92 -23.87
N THR A 80 13.35 -8.99 -23.19
CA THR A 80 12.07 -9.33 -23.83
C THR A 80 11.19 -8.13 -24.16
N LEU A 81 11.29 -7.03 -23.38
CA LEU A 81 10.54 -5.82 -23.68
C LEU A 81 11.03 -5.20 -25.01
N PRO A 82 10.16 -5.10 -26.02
CA PRO A 82 10.54 -4.48 -27.27
C PRO A 82 10.95 -3.03 -27.04
N ILE A 83 11.84 -2.53 -27.88
CA ILE A 83 12.26 -1.12 -27.89
C ILE A 83 11.47 -0.41 -28.98
N CYS A 84 10.87 0.72 -28.64
CA CYS A 84 10.23 1.59 -29.62
C CYS A 84 11.30 2.14 -30.59
N GLU A 85 11.26 1.75 -31.85
CA GLU A 85 12.27 2.14 -32.84
C GLU A 85 12.31 3.67 -33.05
N VAL A 86 11.19 4.34 -32.86
CA VAL A 86 11.06 5.79 -33.06
C VAL A 86 11.63 6.57 -31.87
N ARG A 87 11.28 6.18 -30.65
CA ARG A 87 11.69 6.90 -29.43
C ARG A 87 12.95 6.34 -28.79
N LYS A 88 13.41 5.16 -29.21
CA LYS A 88 14.58 4.44 -28.64
C LYS A 88 14.47 4.15 -27.14
N VAL A 89 13.24 4.08 -26.61
CA VAL A 89 12.93 3.71 -25.21
C VAL A 89 12.18 2.39 -25.18
N ALA A 90 12.23 1.69 -24.05
CA ALA A 90 11.45 0.48 -23.87
C ALA A 90 9.95 0.78 -23.86
N TYR A 91 9.15 -0.21 -24.17
CA TYR A 91 7.70 -0.06 -24.18
C TYR A 91 7.08 0.01 -22.77
N SER A 92 7.85 -0.22 -21.72
CA SER A 92 7.41 -0.02 -20.35
C SER A 92 8.60 0.30 -19.45
N THR A 93 8.40 1.24 -18.53
CA THR A 93 9.30 1.54 -17.43
C THR A 93 8.79 0.88 -16.16
N PHE A 94 9.59 0.73 -15.11
CA PHE A 94 9.13 0.10 -13.89
C PHE A 94 9.94 0.47 -12.64
N THR A 95 9.27 0.36 -11.50
CA THR A 95 9.87 0.34 -10.17
C THR A 95 9.44 -0.93 -9.45
N ILE A 96 10.40 -1.68 -8.94
CA ILE A 96 10.16 -2.87 -8.11
C ILE A 96 10.66 -2.57 -6.71
N VAL A 97 9.82 -2.78 -5.71
CA VAL A 97 10.17 -2.71 -4.29
C VAL A 97 9.85 -4.07 -3.67
N ARG A 98 10.88 -4.77 -3.21
CA ARG A 98 10.75 -6.02 -2.47
C ARG A 98 11.10 -5.79 -1.02
N THR A 99 10.17 -6.00 -0.11
CA THR A 99 10.47 -6.04 1.33
C THR A 99 10.79 -7.46 1.76
N ILE A 100 11.79 -7.62 2.61
CA ILE A 100 12.24 -8.90 3.14
C ILE A 100 12.19 -8.83 4.65
N ASP A 101 11.38 -9.72 5.26
CA ASP A 101 11.17 -9.81 6.71
C ASP A 101 10.81 -8.46 7.36
N ASN A 102 10.20 -7.53 6.61
CA ASN A 102 9.92 -6.15 7.02
C ASN A 102 11.14 -5.38 7.58
N ARG A 103 12.36 -5.81 7.26
CA ARG A 103 13.63 -5.24 7.76
C ARG A 103 14.53 -4.69 6.68
N GLU A 104 14.36 -5.15 5.47
CA GLU A 104 15.20 -4.79 4.35
C GLU A 104 14.32 -4.55 3.13
N ALA A 105 14.71 -3.61 2.29
CA ALA A 105 14.10 -3.44 0.97
C ALA A 105 15.16 -3.53 -0.13
N GLU A 106 14.86 -4.30 -1.15
CA GLU A 106 15.54 -4.30 -2.43
C GLU A 106 14.70 -3.49 -3.42
N ILE A 107 15.32 -2.48 -4.04
CA ILE A 107 14.66 -1.56 -4.95
C ILE A 107 15.36 -1.64 -6.30
N ILE A 108 14.58 -1.84 -7.36
CA ILE A 108 15.08 -1.82 -8.74
C ILE A 108 14.22 -0.84 -9.54
N GLN A 109 14.87 0.08 -10.23
CA GLN A 109 14.21 1.09 -11.04
C GLN A 109 14.77 1.12 -12.45
N TYR A 110 13.86 1.18 -13.41
CA TYR A 110 14.16 1.41 -14.80
C TYR A 110 13.32 2.56 -15.33
N ASP A 111 13.96 3.68 -15.62
CA ASP A 111 13.42 4.91 -16.27
C ASP A 111 12.18 5.53 -15.57
N ASN A 112 11.94 5.15 -14.32
CA ASN A 112 10.97 5.80 -13.44
C ASN A 112 11.66 6.81 -12.51
N PRO A 113 10.91 7.79 -11.98
CA PRO A 113 11.44 8.73 -11.00
C PRO A 113 12.10 8.02 -9.82
N LYS A 114 13.25 8.56 -9.34
CA LYS A 114 13.95 8.01 -8.17
C LYS A 114 12.99 7.97 -6.97
N LEU A 115 12.82 6.80 -6.39
CA LEU A 115 12.02 6.57 -5.18
C LEU A 115 12.44 7.53 -4.06
N ILE A 116 11.47 8.06 -3.32
CA ILE A 116 11.67 8.93 -2.17
C ILE A 116 11.52 8.08 -0.90
N LEU A 117 12.56 8.02 -0.10
CA LEU A 117 12.52 7.43 1.23
C LEU A 117 12.37 8.54 2.26
N LEU A 118 11.26 8.55 2.98
CA LEU A 118 11.10 9.40 4.15
C LEU A 118 11.37 8.57 5.39
N ARG A 119 12.32 9.03 6.19
CA ARG A 119 12.66 8.47 7.50
C ARG A 119 12.53 9.55 8.56
N ASP A 120 11.80 9.29 9.62
CA ASP A 120 11.49 10.27 10.66
C ASP A 120 10.93 11.61 10.10
N GLY A 121 10.10 11.51 9.03
CA GLY A 121 9.49 12.66 8.37
C GLY A 121 10.44 13.48 7.50
N LYS A 122 11.66 13.01 7.25
CA LYS A 122 12.66 13.67 6.40
C LYS A 122 13.09 12.76 5.25
N SER A 123 13.41 13.39 4.13
CA SER A 123 13.99 12.67 3.00
C SER A 123 15.35 12.10 3.38
N PHE A 124 15.52 10.82 3.20
CA PHE A 124 16.75 10.09 3.43
C PHE A 124 17.37 9.71 2.09
N ASP A 125 18.59 10.18 1.85
CA ASP A 125 19.32 9.80 0.64
C ASP A 125 19.97 8.42 0.83
N TYR A 126 19.94 7.63 -0.23
CA TYR A 126 20.47 6.27 -0.23
C TYR A 126 21.30 6.02 -1.50
N PRO A 127 22.37 5.21 -1.41
CA PRO A 127 23.21 4.90 -2.55
C PRO A 127 22.45 4.04 -3.57
N GLN A 128 22.69 4.32 -4.85
CA GLN A 128 22.20 3.50 -5.96
C GLN A 128 23.38 2.95 -6.74
N THR A 129 23.29 1.68 -7.14
CA THR A 129 24.22 1.05 -8.05
C THR A 129 23.63 1.05 -9.46
N GLU A 130 24.35 1.63 -10.39
CA GLU A 130 23.98 1.61 -11.81
C GLU A 130 24.46 0.32 -12.47
N THR A 131 23.58 -0.33 -13.22
CA THR A 131 23.88 -1.52 -14.03
C THR A 131 23.33 -1.32 -15.42
N LYS A 132 24.08 -1.67 -16.45
CA LYS A 132 23.62 -1.63 -17.85
C LYS A 132 23.29 -3.02 -18.34
N ILE A 133 22.06 -3.21 -18.80
CA ILE A 133 21.53 -4.46 -19.37
C ILE A 133 20.92 -4.12 -20.74
N ASP A 134 21.44 -4.70 -21.81
CA ASP A 134 21.01 -4.44 -23.18
C ASP A 134 20.87 -2.94 -23.53
N GLY A 135 21.85 -2.14 -23.08
CA GLY A 135 21.87 -0.70 -23.31
C GLY A 135 20.93 0.12 -22.43
N LYS A 136 20.14 -0.52 -21.55
CA LYS A 136 19.23 0.11 -20.58
C LYS A 136 19.96 0.33 -19.25
N THR A 137 19.81 1.50 -18.67
CA THR A 137 20.37 1.82 -17.35
C THR A 137 19.36 1.44 -16.28
N ILE A 138 19.76 0.55 -15.40
CA ILE A 138 18.93 0.07 -14.28
C ILE A 138 19.61 0.43 -12.97
N TYR A 139 18.86 1.03 -12.08
CA TYR A 139 19.30 1.41 -10.74
C TYR A 139 18.87 0.37 -9.73
N LYS A 140 19.83 -0.08 -8.91
CA LYS A 140 19.60 -1.05 -7.83
C LYS A 140 20.01 -0.47 -6.51
N THR A 141 19.22 -0.76 -5.49
CA THR A 141 19.48 -0.32 -4.12
C THR A 141 19.01 -1.38 -3.14
N LYS A 142 19.74 -1.50 -2.05
CA LYS A 142 19.37 -2.30 -0.88
C LYS A 142 19.50 -1.41 0.35
N ILE A 143 18.44 -1.36 1.15
CA ILE A 143 18.34 -0.51 2.33
C ILE A 143 17.76 -1.27 3.52
N ASP A 144 18.22 -0.95 4.73
CA ASP A 144 17.60 -1.38 5.95
C ASP A 144 16.33 -0.55 6.20
N LEU A 145 15.24 -1.19 6.62
CA LEU A 145 13.95 -0.58 6.90
C LEU A 145 13.80 -0.31 8.40
N HIS A 146 13.28 0.86 8.73
CA HIS A 146 13.00 1.30 10.08
C HIS A 146 11.50 1.58 10.27
N GLU A 147 11.04 1.54 11.51
CA GLU A 147 9.69 1.96 11.85
C GLU A 147 9.42 3.40 11.37
N ASN A 148 8.27 3.62 10.75
CA ASN A 148 7.83 4.86 10.13
C ASN A 148 8.61 5.29 8.88
N ASP A 149 9.38 4.40 8.26
CA ASP A 149 9.85 4.62 6.90
C ASP A 149 8.67 4.61 5.92
N PHE A 150 8.67 5.57 5.00
CA PHE A 150 7.78 5.61 3.84
C PHE A 150 8.63 5.58 2.58
N LEU A 151 8.43 4.56 1.76
CA LEU A 151 9.00 4.45 0.43
C LEU A 151 7.94 4.91 -0.56
N VAL A 152 8.09 6.11 -1.11
CA VAL A 152 7.14 6.71 -2.05
C VAL A 152 7.74 6.69 -3.45
N PHE A 153 7.04 6.10 -4.40
CA PHE A 153 7.47 6.01 -5.80
C PHE A 153 6.30 6.23 -6.75
N THR A 154 6.59 6.78 -7.89
CA THR A 154 5.58 7.27 -8.84
C THR A 154 5.95 6.89 -10.26
N SER A 155 4.97 6.87 -11.17
CA SER A 155 5.21 7.03 -12.59
C SER A 155 5.67 8.46 -12.91
N ASP A 156 6.10 8.70 -14.14
CA ASP A 156 6.62 10.00 -14.55
C ASP A 156 5.54 11.10 -14.62
N GLY A 157 4.25 10.73 -14.73
CA GLY A 157 3.14 11.66 -14.67
C GLY A 157 3.13 12.56 -13.42
N ALA A 158 3.69 12.10 -12.30
CA ALA A 158 3.81 12.93 -11.11
C ALA A 158 4.82 14.09 -11.31
N ILE A 159 5.94 13.83 -11.99
CA ILE A 159 6.95 14.85 -12.31
C ILE A 159 6.43 15.82 -13.38
N TRP A 160 5.61 15.36 -14.31
CA TRP A 160 5.01 16.19 -15.34
C TRP A 160 3.79 16.97 -14.86
N ALA A 161 3.34 16.78 -13.61
CA ALA A 161 2.20 17.50 -13.06
C ALA A 161 2.42 19.03 -13.13
N GLY A 162 1.43 19.73 -13.65
CA GLY A 162 1.44 21.20 -13.79
C GLY A 162 2.11 21.73 -15.05
N VAL A 163 2.74 20.91 -15.87
CA VAL A 163 3.33 21.38 -17.14
C VAL A 163 2.26 22.00 -18.05
N GLY A 164 2.54 23.20 -18.54
CA GLY A 164 1.63 23.95 -19.41
C GLY A 164 0.42 24.57 -18.69
N THR A 165 0.32 24.44 -17.38
CA THR A 165 -0.73 25.02 -16.53
C THR A 165 -0.16 25.88 -15.41
N THR A 166 0.25 25.27 -14.32
CA THR A 166 0.72 25.95 -13.10
C THR A 166 2.25 26.01 -12.99
N MET A 167 2.95 25.15 -13.70
CA MET A 167 4.41 25.00 -13.64
C MET A 167 5.04 24.94 -15.04
N ASN A 168 6.20 25.58 -15.22
CA ASN A 168 6.89 25.57 -16.52
C ASN A 168 7.59 24.25 -16.83
N PHE A 169 8.15 23.59 -15.81
CA PHE A 169 8.96 22.39 -15.94
C PHE A 169 8.36 21.16 -15.25
N GLY A 170 7.10 21.25 -14.80
CA GLY A 170 6.47 20.23 -14.00
C GLY A 170 6.91 20.27 -12.53
N TRP A 171 6.39 19.33 -11.74
CA TRP A 171 6.61 19.24 -10.30
C TRP A 171 7.85 18.42 -10.02
N GLN A 172 8.99 19.09 -9.91
CA GLN A 172 10.27 18.42 -9.81
C GLN A 172 10.41 17.65 -8.49
N ARG A 173 11.29 16.65 -8.49
CA ARG A 173 11.49 15.75 -7.35
C ARG A 173 11.72 16.47 -6.03
N GLU A 174 12.51 17.54 -6.03
CA GLU A 174 12.84 18.33 -4.84
C GLU A 174 11.59 19.00 -4.25
N GLU A 175 10.69 19.47 -5.08
CA GLU A 175 9.42 20.08 -4.66
C GLU A 175 8.45 19.01 -4.12
N ILE A 176 8.43 17.81 -4.73
CA ILE A 176 7.66 16.65 -4.23
C ILE A 176 8.18 16.25 -2.85
N VAL A 177 9.49 16.18 -2.66
CA VAL A 177 10.13 15.88 -1.37
C VAL A 177 9.72 16.92 -0.32
N GLU A 178 9.82 18.21 -0.65
CA GLU A 178 9.44 19.29 0.27
C GLU A 178 7.96 19.20 0.67
N PHE A 179 7.08 18.88 -0.29
CA PHE A 179 5.67 18.66 -0.03
C PHE A 179 5.45 17.48 0.92
N LEU A 180 6.06 16.33 0.65
CA LEU A 180 5.95 15.14 1.48
C LEU A 180 6.47 15.38 2.90
N GLU A 181 7.62 16.04 3.06
CA GLU A 181 8.18 16.38 4.37
C GLU A 181 7.28 17.29 5.21
N LYS A 182 6.48 18.14 4.55
CA LYS A 182 5.53 19.04 5.23
C LYS A 182 4.23 18.35 5.60
N MET A 183 3.77 17.43 4.75
CA MET A 183 2.42 16.89 4.84
C MET A 183 2.34 15.53 5.50
N VAL A 184 3.33 14.66 5.31
CA VAL A 184 3.28 13.27 5.80
C VAL A 184 3.48 13.22 7.31
N ARG A 185 2.63 12.46 7.99
CA ARG A 185 2.68 12.21 9.44
C ARG A 185 2.88 10.73 9.72
N PRO A 186 3.49 10.38 10.85
CA PRO A 186 3.73 8.97 11.21
C PRO A 186 2.47 8.11 11.34
N ASP A 187 1.31 8.71 11.63
CA ASP A 187 0.03 8.02 11.76
C ASP A 187 -0.69 7.77 10.42
N PHE A 188 -0.24 8.39 9.33
CA PHE A 188 -0.83 8.19 8.01
C PHE A 188 -0.60 6.75 7.50
N THR A 189 -1.61 6.20 6.82
CA THR A 189 -1.48 4.94 6.10
C THR A 189 -0.73 5.15 4.78
N ALA A 190 -0.21 4.07 4.20
CA ALA A 190 0.39 4.12 2.88
C ALA A 190 -0.59 4.66 1.82
N LYS A 191 -1.86 4.23 1.86
CA LYS A 191 -2.91 4.71 0.96
C LYS A 191 -3.17 6.21 1.14
N THR A 192 -3.18 6.70 2.39
CA THR A 192 -3.36 8.15 2.67
C THR A 192 -2.25 8.98 2.03
N VAL A 193 -0.99 8.54 2.14
CA VAL A 193 0.14 9.25 1.52
C VAL A 193 0.03 9.24 0.00
N SER A 194 -0.31 8.08 -0.59
CA SER A 194 -0.50 7.97 -2.05
C SER A 194 -1.64 8.86 -2.55
N SER A 195 -2.78 8.89 -1.84
CA SER A 195 -3.91 9.75 -2.18
C SER A 195 -3.54 11.22 -2.09
N LEU A 196 -2.87 11.63 -1.00
CA LEU A 196 -2.45 13.01 -0.78
C LEU A 196 -1.54 13.54 -1.90
N LEU A 197 -0.57 12.72 -2.30
CA LEU A 197 0.35 13.10 -3.39
C LEU A 197 -0.35 13.14 -4.74
N LEU A 198 -1.24 12.19 -5.02
CA LEU A 198 -2.01 12.16 -6.25
C LEU A 198 -3.01 13.32 -6.35
N ASP A 199 -3.68 13.67 -5.25
CA ASP A 199 -4.59 14.83 -5.20
C ASP A 199 -3.85 16.12 -5.54
N GLU A 200 -2.61 16.28 -5.04
CA GLU A 200 -1.79 17.44 -5.40
C GLU A 200 -1.38 17.43 -6.88
N CYS A 201 -1.02 16.25 -7.44
CA CYS A 201 -0.80 16.13 -8.89
C CYS A 201 -2.04 16.57 -9.68
N CYS A 202 -3.23 16.09 -9.31
CA CYS A 202 -4.49 16.47 -9.94
C CYS A 202 -4.76 17.98 -9.84
N ARG A 203 -4.47 18.58 -8.69
CA ARG A 203 -4.59 20.03 -8.48
C ARG A 203 -3.65 20.82 -9.40
N LEU A 204 -2.41 20.39 -9.52
CA LEU A 204 -1.40 21.01 -10.39
C LEU A 204 -1.79 20.89 -11.87
N TYR A 205 -2.39 19.77 -12.27
CA TYR A 205 -2.95 19.58 -13.62
C TYR A 205 -4.25 20.37 -13.88
N GLY A 206 -4.78 21.07 -12.87
CA GLY A 206 -6.07 21.78 -13.01
C GLY A 206 -7.25 20.84 -13.26
N GLY A 207 -7.21 19.62 -12.73
CA GLY A 207 -8.23 18.59 -12.90
C GLY A 207 -8.22 17.89 -14.26
N LYS A 208 -7.21 18.12 -15.09
CA LYS A 208 -7.04 17.47 -16.41
C LYS A 208 -5.63 16.88 -16.52
N PRO A 209 -5.38 15.70 -15.97
CA PRO A 209 -4.07 15.06 -16.02
C PRO A 209 -3.53 14.99 -17.46
N GLY A 210 -2.32 15.49 -17.64
CA GLY A 210 -1.65 15.49 -18.94
C GLY A 210 -1.05 14.13 -19.28
N ASP A 211 -0.88 13.28 -18.27
CA ASP A 211 -0.42 11.90 -18.40
C ASP A 211 -1.04 11.01 -17.35
N ASP A 212 -1.00 9.68 -17.57
CA ASP A 212 -1.31 8.70 -16.55
C ASP A 212 -0.40 8.93 -15.34
N THR A 213 -0.96 8.94 -14.15
CA THR A 213 -0.20 9.27 -12.94
C THR A 213 -0.54 8.29 -11.84
N THR A 214 0.46 7.57 -11.38
CA THR A 214 0.33 6.61 -10.29
C THR A 214 1.30 6.94 -9.17
N VAL A 215 0.79 6.90 -7.96
CA VAL A 215 1.58 7.02 -6.73
C VAL A 215 1.43 5.73 -5.94
N CYS A 216 2.55 5.17 -5.54
CA CYS A 216 2.60 4.00 -4.68
C CYS A 216 3.44 4.31 -3.45
N THR A 217 2.99 3.84 -2.30
CA THR A 217 3.67 4.00 -1.02
C THR A 217 3.76 2.65 -0.31
N VAL A 218 4.95 2.35 0.19
CA VAL A 218 5.21 1.26 1.12
C VAL A 218 5.62 1.86 2.44
N LYS A 219 4.84 1.61 3.50
CA LYS A 219 5.09 2.11 4.85
C LYS A 219 5.50 0.97 5.77
N ILE A 220 6.53 1.19 6.57
CA ILE A 220 6.93 0.26 7.63
C ILE A 220 6.37 0.77 8.96
N ARG A 221 5.59 -0.06 9.64
CA ARG A 221 4.97 0.28 10.92
C ARG A 221 5.05 -0.86 11.91
N ARG A 222 4.84 -0.57 13.18
CA ARG A 222 4.66 -1.63 14.16
C ARG A 222 3.38 -2.40 13.92
N ARG A 223 3.47 -3.72 14.08
CA ARG A 223 2.33 -4.62 14.04
C ARG A 223 1.41 -4.30 15.22
N LYS A 224 0.14 -4.05 14.92
CA LYS A 224 -0.90 -3.88 15.93
C LYS A 224 -1.85 -5.07 15.83
N SER A 225 -1.71 -6.01 16.73
CA SER A 225 -2.58 -7.19 16.78
C SER A 225 -3.98 -6.79 17.20
N VAL A 226 -4.97 -7.26 16.46
CA VAL A 226 -6.39 -7.13 16.79
C VAL A 226 -6.99 -8.54 16.76
N ASN A 227 -7.64 -8.92 17.85
CA ASN A 227 -8.32 -10.19 18.00
C ASN A 227 -9.82 -9.95 17.91
N LEU A 228 -10.47 -10.62 16.97
CA LEU A 228 -11.92 -10.56 16.81
C LEU A 228 -12.56 -11.86 17.25
N LEU A 229 -13.54 -11.76 18.14
CA LEU A 229 -14.40 -12.87 18.53
C LEU A 229 -15.80 -12.62 17.96
N PHE A 230 -16.22 -13.49 17.04
CA PHE A 230 -17.49 -13.40 16.35
C PHE A 230 -18.29 -14.69 16.52
N GLY A 231 -19.39 -14.60 17.25
CA GLY A 231 -20.26 -15.73 17.53
C GLY A 231 -19.80 -16.65 18.65
N PRO A 232 -20.75 -17.38 19.28
CA PRO A 232 -20.45 -18.40 20.29
C PRO A 232 -19.87 -19.66 19.63
N PRO A 233 -19.19 -20.54 20.41
CA PRO A 233 -18.75 -21.82 19.89
C PRO A 233 -19.93 -22.75 19.61
N ARG A 234 -19.74 -23.70 18.71
CA ARG A 234 -20.78 -24.68 18.35
C ARG A 234 -21.22 -25.54 19.54
N ASP A 235 -20.27 -25.97 20.38
CA ASP A 235 -20.54 -26.70 21.63
C ASP A 235 -20.43 -25.75 22.83
N PRO A 236 -21.49 -25.55 23.62
CA PRO A 236 -21.44 -24.69 24.81
C PRO A 236 -20.34 -25.05 25.80
N LYS A 237 -19.88 -26.32 25.82
CA LYS A 237 -18.77 -26.75 26.68
C LYS A 237 -17.43 -26.12 26.33
N ASP A 238 -17.28 -25.63 25.11
CA ASP A 238 -16.05 -25.02 24.61
C ASP A 238 -15.98 -23.53 24.94
N VAL A 239 -17.01 -22.90 25.51
CA VAL A 239 -17.04 -21.45 25.84
C VAL A 239 -15.82 -21.03 26.64
N ASN A 240 -15.55 -21.70 27.77
CA ASN A 240 -14.41 -21.34 28.61
C ASN A 240 -13.07 -21.49 27.89
N LYS A 241 -12.92 -22.53 27.08
CA LYS A 241 -11.69 -22.75 26.29
C LYS A 241 -11.53 -21.64 25.24
N MET A 242 -12.61 -21.31 24.55
CA MET A 242 -12.59 -20.23 23.53
C MET A 242 -12.24 -18.89 24.16
N MET A 243 -12.88 -18.50 25.26
CA MET A 243 -12.62 -17.25 25.96
C MET A 243 -11.19 -17.19 26.51
N THR A 244 -10.70 -18.29 27.11
CA THR A 244 -9.32 -18.37 27.58
C THR A 244 -8.32 -18.16 26.45
N LEU A 245 -8.51 -18.80 25.29
CA LEU A 245 -7.65 -18.64 24.12
C LEU A 245 -7.74 -17.25 23.52
N PHE A 246 -8.92 -16.64 23.52
CA PHE A 246 -9.13 -15.28 23.01
C PHE A 246 -8.44 -14.24 23.87
N PHE A 247 -8.71 -14.21 25.18
CA PHE A 247 -8.13 -13.23 26.10
C PHE A 247 -6.66 -13.46 26.45
N ALA A 248 -6.11 -14.65 26.16
CA ALA A 248 -4.68 -14.91 26.30
C ALA A 248 -3.82 -14.30 25.19
N LYS A 249 -4.42 -13.85 24.10
CA LYS A 249 -3.70 -13.24 22.98
C LYS A 249 -3.35 -11.78 23.31
N GLU A 250 -2.17 -11.36 22.89
CA GLU A 250 -1.77 -9.96 22.96
C GLU A 250 -2.51 -9.10 21.91
N GLY A 251 -2.72 -7.83 22.22
CA GLY A 251 -3.33 -6.86 21.31
C GLY A 251 -4.75 -6.46 21.72
N LYS A 252 -5.45 -5.78 20.82
CA LYS A 252 -6.83 -5.34 21.07
C LYS A 252 -7.79 -6.51 20.96
N HIS A 253 -8.83 -6.49 21.81
CA HIS A 253 -9.89 -7.49 21.84
C HIS A 253 -11.21 -6.85 21.39
N ILE A 254 -11.75 -7.33 20.28
CA ILE A 254 -13.05 -6.92 19.74
C ILE A 254 -14.00 -8.11 19.89
N VAL A 255 -15.15 -7.86 20.51
CA VAL A 255 -16.24 -8.85 20.66
C VAL A 255 -17.42 -8.37 19.84
N SER A 256 -17.93 -9.23 18.95
CA SER A 256 -19.03 -8.89 18.05
C SER A 256 -20.19 -9.89 18.21
N GLY A 257 -21.36 -9.35 18.51
CA GLY A 257 -22.62 -10.09 18.72
C GLY A 257 -23.05 -10.16 20.16
N GLY A 258 -24.32 -9.82 20.44
CA GLY A 258 -24.87 -9.70 21.80
C GLY A 258 -24.70 -10.97 22.65
N THR A 259 -24.94 -12.17 22.09
CA THR A 259 -24.71 -13.44 22.80
C THR A 259 -23.23 -13.62 23.16
N THR A 260 -22.32 -13.27 22.23
CA THR A 260 -20.88 -13.37 22.45
C THR A 260 -20.43 -12.40 23.53
N SER A 261 -20.99 -11.19 23.53
CA SER A 261 -20.73 -10.14 24.53
C SER A 261 -21.17 -10.58 25.92
N THR A 262 -22.36 -11.21 26.04
CA THR A 262 -22.83 -11.79 27.31
C THR A 262 -21.86 -12.84 27.84
N LEU A 263 -21.43 -13.80 26.98
CA LEU A 263 -20.47 -14.83 27.36
C LEU A 263 -19.10 -14.25 27.74
N ALA A 264 -18.65 -13.20 27.08
CA ALA A 264 -17.40 -12.50 27.41
C ALA A 264 -17.50 -11.80 28.77
N GLY A 265 -18.62 -11.11 29.03
CA GLY A 265 -18.89 -10.47 30.30
C GLY A 265 -18.95 -11.47 31.46
N GLU A 266 -19.65 -12.61 31.28
CA GLU A 266 -19.70 -13.70 32.26
C GLU A 266 -18.30 -14.28 32.54
N PHE A 267 -17.50 -14.53 31.50
CA PHE A 267 -16.13 -15.03 31.63
C PHE A 267 -15.21 -14.07 32.40
N LEU A 268 -15.31 -12.78 32.11
CA LEU A 268 -14.52 -11.73 32.80
C LEU A 268 -15.09 -11.36 34.18
N GLY A 269 -16.31 -11.79 34.51
CA GLY A 269 -17.02 -11.36 35.70
C GLY A 269 -17.37 -9.88 35.70
N LYS A 270 -17.65 -9.30 34.52
CA LYS A 270 -17.91 -7.89 34.29
C LYS A 270 -19.27 -7.67 33.66
N PRO A 271 -20.01 -6.58 34.03
CA PRO A 271 -21.28 -6.26 33.40
C PRO A 271 -21.08 -5.82 31.94
N VAL A 272 -22.09 -6.09 31.12
CA VAL A 272 -22.21 -5.57 29.76
C VAL A 272 -23.06 -4.29 29.85
N GLU A 273 -22.45 -3.13 29.68
CA GLU A 273 -23.12 -1.83 29.79
C GLU A 273 -23.45 -1.31 28.38
N THR A 274 -24.71 -1.35 27.99
CA THR A 274 -25.15 -0.83 26.68
C THR A 274 -25.09 0.70 26.69
N GLN A 275 -24.38 1.28 25.73
CA GLN A 275 -24.37 2.72 25.49
C GLN A 275 -25.58 3.08 24.63
N LEU A 276 -26.37 4.06 25.06
CA LEU A 276 -27.55 4.51 24.34
C LEU A 276 -27.26 5.61 23.30
N ASP A 277 -25.99 6.03 23.19
CA ASP A 277 -25.59 7.07 22.25
C ASP A 277 -25.36 6.44 20.86
N TYR A 278 -26.20 6.83 19.91
CA TYR A 278 -26.04 6.46 18.51
C TYR A 278 -25.06 7.44 17.84
N LEU A 279 -23.92 6.94 17.40
CA LEU A 279 -22.99 7.71 16.55
C LEU A 279 -23.49 7.79 15.11
N ASP A 280 -24.20 6.77 14.65
CA ASP A 280 -24.82 6.65 13.34
C ASP A 280 -26.17 5.95 13.49
N PRO A 281 -27.28 6.49 12.94
CA PRO A 281 -28.60 5.87 13.05
C PRO A 281 -28.71 4.48 12.46
N ASP A 282 -27.84 4.14 11.52
CA ASP A 282 -27.81 2.84 10.84
C ASP A 282 -26.87 1.81 11.51
N ILE A 283 -26.14 2.23 12.54
CA ILE A 283 -25.25 1.36 13.33
C ILE A 283 -25.85 1.17 14.72
N PRO A 284 -26.16 -0.08 15.14
CA PRO A 284 -26.65 -0.34 16.48
C PRO A 284 -25.68 0.19 17.57
N PRO A 285 -26.23 0.56 18.74
CA PRO A 285 -25.40 1.05 19.83
C PRO A 285 -24.39 -0.01 20.26
N ILE A 286 -23.20 0.44 20.62
CA ILE A 286 -22.14 -0.39 21.17
C ILE A 286 -22.37 -0.61 22.66
N ALA A 287 -21.86 -1.73 23.20
CA ALA A 287 -21.76 -1.91 24.63
C ALA A 287 -20.32 -1.76 25.13
N LYS A 288 -20.14 -1.65 26.41
CA LYS A 288 -18.86 -1.55 27.07
C LYS A 288 -18.71 -2.70 28.06
N ILE A 289 -17.58 -3.39 27.94
CA ILE A 289 -17.18 -4.46 28.86
C ILE A 289 -15.76 -4.15 29.31
N GLU A 290 -15.52 -4.07 30.62
CA GLU A 290 -14.16 -3.83 31.12
C GLU A 290 -13.25 -5.02 30.76
N GLY A 291 -12.17 -4.76 30.00
CA GLY A 291 -11.26 -5.78 29.46
C GLY A 291 -11.51 -6.11 27.99
N VAL A 292 -12.48 -5.47 27.36
CA VAL A 292 -12.75 -5.53 25.90
C VAL A 292 -12.56 -4.14 25.31
N ASP A 293 -11.78 -4.03 24.23
CA ASP A 293 -11.50 -2.72 23.59
C ASP A 293 -12.69 -2.18 22.79
N LEU A 294 -13.45 -3.07 22.15
CA LEU A 294 -14.64 -2.72 21.39
C LEU A 294 -15.65 -3.88 21.45
N GLU A 295 -16.89 -3.54 21.72
CA GLU A 295 -18.03 -4.44 21.58
C GLU A 295 -18.99 -3.90 20.53
N THR A 296 -19.52 -4.79 19.67
CA THR A 296 -20.48 -4.41 18.63
C THR A 296 -21.64 -5.41 18.55
N GLU A 297 -22.76 -4.97 18.02
CA GLU A 297 -23.96 -5.80 17.88
C GLU A 297 -23.70 -7.07 17.04
N GLY A 298 -22.94 -6.97 15.96
CA GLY A 298 -22.61 -8.12 15.12
C GLY A 298 -22.79 -7.89 13.62
N VAL A 299 -23.77 -8.54 12.99
CA VAL A 299 -23.90 -8.60 11.52
C VAL A 299 -24.13 -7.24 10.88
N ILE A 300 -24.95 -6.37 11.49
CA ILE A 300 -25.25 -5.05 10.93
C ILE A 300 -24.00 -4.19 10.93
N THR A 301 -23.28 -4.15 12.03
CA THR A 301 -22.01 -3.41 12.14
C THR A 301 -20.98 -3.92 11.14
N MET A 302 -20.84 -5.25 11.00
CA MET A 302 -19.89 -5.86 10.04
C MET A 302 -20.26 -5.56 8.58
N SER A 303 -21.57 -5.55 8.26
CA SER A 303 -22.04 -5.16 6.92
C SER A 303 -21.68 -3.70 6.60
N ARG A 304 -21.87 -2.80 7.57
CA ARG A 304 -21.49 -1.39 7.39
C ARG A 304 -19.97 -1.21 7.25
N VAL A 305 -19.17 -1.91 8.04
CA VAL A 305 -17.69 -1.88 7.87
C VAL A 305 -17.30 -2.31 6.46
N LEU A 306 -17.95 -3.33 5.91
CA LEU A 306 -17.70 -3.80 4.54
C LEU A 306 -18.10 -2.76 3.48
N GLU A 307 -19.17 -2.02 3.69
CA GLU A 307 -19.61 -0.95 2.77
C GLU A 307 -18.63 0.24 2.71
N TYR A 308 -17.91 0.50 3.83
CA TYR A 308 -16.95 1.61 3.93
C TYR A 308 -15.50 1.20 3.68
N ALA A 309 -15.19 -0.09 3.50
CA ALA A 309 -13.85 -0.61 3.23
C ALA A 309 -13.51 -0.56 1.73
#